data_b99c6e96baa5e4d7f8c7ccf03d3b3e1c
#
_entry.id   b99c6e96baa5e4d7f8c7ccf03d3b3e1c
#
_cell.length_a   1.000
_cell.length_b   1.000
_cell.length_c   1.000
_cell.angle_alpha   90.00
_cell.angle_beta   90.00
_cell.angle_gamma   90.00
#
_symmetry.space_group_name_H-M   'P 1'
#
loop_
_entity.id
_entity.type
_entity.pdbx_description
1 polymer ?
#
loop_
_entity_poly.entity_id
_entity_poly.type
_entity_poly.pdbx_seq_one_letter_code
_entity_poly.pdbx_strand_id
1 'polypeptide(L)'
;MSAFKWRRLIQMVEAQQVMPIFTNGIARHSMDEGLNLPESIITDIKAKQEERKTLTARIPKTVRLSNGLLNRRLKSLIYNEIHSIDTSIEALDLLKLIVSNSETMFTRGMNLGGIITMGEYLRTRGNKVDFVKLENWLNTLQLSAMAELQGNVLISVFGFDEDEIPFVTKTDPNAYRLTLRSISDLARDTAHEWHFKQNAAGFVQNNNTVLQRNVRRSLRYVRYAPIETTSNFFRNFVRSLSEIEE
;
A
#
# COMPACT_ATOMS: atom_id res chain seq x y z
N MET A 1 -8.12 -10.54 -24.94
CA MET A 1 -9.10 -10.22 -23.84
C MET A 1 -10.23 -9.37 -24.43
N SER A 2 -11.47 -9.41 -23.85
CA SER A 2 -12.54 -8.47 -24.25
C SER A 2 -12.27 -7.07 -23.72
N ALA A 3 -12.84 -6.02 -24.35
CA ALA A 3 -12.71 -4.63 -23.90
C ALA A 3 -13.15 -4.44 -22.43
N PHE A 4 -14.17 -5.17 -21.99
CA PHE A 4 -14.63 -5.19 -20.60
C PHE A 4 -13.54 -5.68 -19.63
N LYS A 5 -12.86 -6.77 -19.96
CA LYS A 5 -11.77 -7.31 -19.14
C LYS A 5 -10.58 -6.34 -19.07
N TRP A 6 -10.27 -5.65 -20.18
CA TRP A 6 -9.24 -4.62 -20.22
C TRP A 6 -9.56 -3.44 -19.32
N ARG A 7 -10.79 -2.90 -19.39
CA ARG A 7 -11.23 -1.80 -18.50
C ARG A 7 -11.11 -2.19 -17.02
N ARG A 8 -11.55 -3.40 -16.68
CA ARG A 8 -11.42 -3.90 -15.29
C ARG A 8 -9.97 -4.03 -14.86
N LEU A 9 -9.09 -4.51 -15.74
CA LEU A 9 -7.64 -4.57 -15.45
C LEU A 9 -7.06 -3.18 -15.21
N ILE A 10 -7.41 -2.18 -16.04
CA ILE A 10 -6.95 -0.80 -15.86
C ILE A 10 -7.42 -0.23 -14.52
N GLN A 11 -8.67 -0.46 -14.13
CA GLN A 11 -9.17 -0.04 -12.82
C GLN A 11 -8.37 -0.67 -11.66
N MET A 12 -8.00 -1.94 -11.78
CA MET A 12 -7.14 -2.61 -10.78
C MET A 12 -5.75 -1.98 -10.74
N VAL A 13 -5.15 -1.73 -11.90
CA VAL A 13 -3.83 -1.10 -12.06
C VAL A 13 -3.82 0.31 -11.43
N GLU A 14 -4.88 1.08 -11.65
CA GLU A 14 -5.04 2.41 -11.03
C GLU A 14 -5.19 2.33 -9.51
N ALA A 15 -6.06 1.45 -9.04
CA ALA A 15 -6.29 1.25 -7.62
C ALA A 15 -5.03 0.80 -6.90
N GLN A 16 -4.15 0.03 -7.58
CA GLN A 16 -2.85 -0.41 -7.08
C GLN A 16 -1.72 0.60 -7.30
N GLN A 17 -1.99 1.73 -7.97
CA GLN A 17 -1.01 2.78 -8.27
C GLN A 17 0.22 2.28 -9.08
N VAL A 18 0.01 1.31 -9.96
CA VAL A 18 1.08 0.69 -10.78
C VAL A 18 0.95 1.02 -12.27
N MET A 19 0.21 2.06 -12.63
CA MET A 19 -0.03 2.47 -14.02
C MET A 19 1.26 2.64 -14.84
N PRO A 20 2.34 3.31 -14.37
CA PRO A 20 3.56 3.47 -15.15
C PRO A 20 4.26 2.15 -15.48
N ILE A 21 4.26 1.20 -14.53
CA ILE A 21 4.86 -0.12 -14.74
C ILE A 21 4.03 -0.90 -15.76
N PHE A 22 2.70 -0.82 -15.63
CA PHE A 22 1.77 -1.44 -16.57
C PHE A 22 1.92 -0.89 -17.99
N THR A 23 1.99 0.44 -18.15
CA THR A 23 2.18 1.07 -19.47
C THR A 23 3.53 0.74 -20.09
N ASN A 24 4.61 0.69 -19.29
CA ASN A 24 5.91 0.22 -19.76
C ASN A 24 5.87 -1.24 -20.22
N GLY A 25 5.15 -2.10 -19.47
CA GLY A 25 4.96 -3.49 -19.86
C GLY A 25 4.26 -3.61 -21.21
N ILE A 26 3.14 -2.88 -21.40
CA ILE A 26 2.43 -2.84 -22.69
C ILE A 26 3.33 -2.33 -23.83
N ALA A 27 4.09 -1.26 -23.59
CA ALA A 27 4.98 -0.69 -24.61
C ALA A 27 6.06 -1.70 -25.05
N ARG A 28 6.63 -2.45 -24.12
CA ARG A 28 7.62 -3.50 -24.42
C ARG A 28 7.05 -4.67 -25.22
N HIS A 29 5.77 -4.98 -25.02
CA HIS A 29 5.05 -6.07 -25.70
C HIS A 29 4.16 -5.57 -26.84
N SER A 30 4.35 -4.34 -27.34
CA SER A 30 3.52 -3.74 -28.40
C SER A 30 3.54 -4.50 -29.72
N MET A 31 4.59 -5.30 -29.97
CA MET A 31 4.73 -6.15 -31.17
C MET A 31 4.24 -7.59 -30.95
N ASP A 32 3.73 -7.92 -29.76
CA ASP A 32 3.20 -9.23 -29.45
C ASP A 32 1.79 -9.38 -30.03
N GLU A 33 1.63 -10.28 -31.02
CA GLU A 33 0.34 -10.57 -31.66
C GLU A 33 -0.73 -11.07 -30.65
N GLY A 34 -0.30 -11.66 -29.54
CA GLY A 34 -1.15 -12.05 -28.43
C GLY A 34 -1.75 -10.90 -27.63
N LEU A 35 -1.15 -9.69 -27.73
CA LEU A 35 -1.60 -8.49 -27.05
C LEU A 35 -2.75 -7.81 -27.80
N ASN A 36 -3.94 -8.41 -27.74
CA ASN A 36 -5.14 -7.81 -28.37
C ASN A 36 -5.67 -6.64 -27.53
N LEU A 37 -5.11 -5.45 -27.77
CA LEU A 37 -5.47 -4.20 -27.07
C LEU A 37 -6.44 -3.36 -27.94
N PRO A 38 -7.68 -3.12 -27.52
CA PRO A 38 -8.62 -2.29 -28.27
C PRO A 38 -8.15 -0.82 -28.36
N GLU A 39 -8.37 -0.14 -29.48
CA GLU A 39 -7.97 1.27 -29.68
C GLU A 39 -8.52 2.22 -28.61
N SER A 40 -9.76 2.02 -28.18
CA SER A 40 -10.37 2.79 -27.08
C SER A 40 -9.57 2.68 -25.78
N ILE A 41 -8.97 1.53 -25.53
CA ILE A 41 -8.14 1.29 -24.35
C ILE A 41 -6.77 1.95 -24.48
N ILE A 42 -6.19 1.97 -25.67
CA ILE A 42 -4.92 2.68 -25.95
C ILE A 42 -5.07 4.17 -25.68
N THR A 43 -6.19 4.75 -26.11
CA THR A 43 -6.49 6.18 -25.88
C THR A 43 -6.65 6.48 -24.39
N ASP A 44 -7.39 5.64 -23.66
CA ASP A 44 -7.56 5.76 -22.21
C ASP A 44 -6.23 5.68 -21.45
N ILE A 45 -5.35 4.73 -21.82
CA ILE A 45 -4.03 4.57 -21.22
C ILE A 45 -3.15 5.80 -21.48
N LYS A 46 -3.12 6.30 -22.71
CA LYS A 46 -2.32 7.49 -23.07
C LYS A 46 -2.77 8.74 -22.31
N ALA A 47 -4.08 9.00 -22.22
CA ALA A 47 -4.61 10.11 -21.43
C ALA A 47 -4.20 10.04 -19.96
N LYS A 48 -4.28 8.87 -19.35
CA LYS A 48 -3.92 8.64 -17.95
C LYS A 48 -2.40 8.67 -17.70
N GLN A 49 -1.60 8.34 -18.70
CA GLN A 49 -0.14 8.42 -18.64
C GLN A 49 0.36 9.86 -18.62
N GLU A 50 -0.30 10.75 -19.38
CA GLU A 50 0.00 12.20 -19.39
C GLU A 50 -0.26 12.81 -18.01
N GLU A 51 -1.35 12.43 -17.32
CA GLU A 51 -1.68 12.93 -16.00
C GLU A 51 -0.69 12.49 -14.90
N ARG A 52 0.06 11.40 -15.11
CA ARG A 52 0.88 10.76 -14.07
C ARG A 52 2.35 10.56 -14.45
N LYS A 53 2.94 11.50 -15.17
CA LYS A 53 4.34 11.42 -15.67
C LYS A 53 5.44 11.23 -14.60
N THR A 54 5.13 11.20 -13.30
CA THR A 54 6.14 11.09 -12.23
C THR A 54 5.70 10.14 -11.11
N LEU A 55 5.93 8.84 -11.31
CA LEU A 55 6.19 7.94 -10.19
C LEU A 55 7.71 7.89 -9.92
N THR A 56 8.26 9.01 -9.53
CA THR A 56 9.47 8.99 -8.71
C THR A 56 9.05 8.49 -7.35
N ALA A 57 9.77 7.52 -6.79
CA ALA A 57 9.59 7.00 -5.43
C ALA A 57 9.48 8.18 -4.45
N ARG A 58 8.27 8.66 -4.19
CA ARG A 58 8.04 9.79 -3.30
C ARG A 58 8.03 9.27 -1.88
N ILE A 59 9.15 9.47 -1.21
CA ILE A 59 9.21 9.27 0.23
C ILE A 59 8.16 10.19 0.88
N PRO A 60 7.25 9.65 1.70
CA PRO A 60 6.24 10.45 2.36
C PRO A 60 6.89 11.51 3.26
N LYS A 61 6.51 12.77 3.11
CA LYS A 61 7.00 13.86 3.97
C LYS A 61 6.53 13.68 5.41
N THR A 62 5.28 13.23 5.56
CA THR A 62 4.66 13.01 6.87
C THR A 62 4.05 11.63 6.92
N VAL A 63 4.24 10.95 8.03
CA VAL A 63 3.65 9.63 8.32
C VAL A 63 3.03 9.65 9.70
N ARG A 64 2.02 8.80 9.90
CA ARG A 64 1.32 8.70 11.18
C ARG A 64 0.90 7.28 11.47
N LEU A 65 0.72 7.00 12.75
CA LEU A 65 0.15 5.76 13.24
C LEU A 65 -1.23 6.03 13.85
N SER A 66 -2.08 5.00 13.82
CA SER A 66 -3.45 5.08 14.34
C SER A 66 -3.47 5.12 15.88
N ASN A 67 -2.57 4.37 16.51
CA ASN A 67 -2.41 4.39 17.94
C ASN A 67 -1.72 5.67 18.40
N GLY A 68 -2.34 6.40 19.33
CA GLY A 68 -1.84 7.70 19.81
C GLY A 68 -0.47 7.63 20.49
N LEU A 69 -0.21 6.54 21.27
CA LEU A 69 1.07 6.34 21.93
C LEU A 69 2.18 6.01 20.93
N LEU A 70 1.93 5.07 20.01
CA LEU A 70 2.89 4.71 18.97
C LEU A 70 3.15 5.88 18.03
N ASN A 71 2.13 6.66 17.70
CA ASN A 71 2.28 7.87 16.89
C ASN A 71 3.12 8.96 17.59
N ARG A 72 2.98 9.10 18.92
CA ARG A 72 3.84 10.00 19.71
C ARG A 72 5.30 9.49 19.70
N ARG A 73 5.53 8.19 19.87
CA ARG A 73 6.85 7.57 19.76
C ARG A 73 7.46 7.79 18.38
N LEU A 74 6.69 7.57 17.31
CA LEU A 74 7.11 7.81 15.93
C LEU A 74 7.57 9.25 15.72
N LYS A 75 6.78 10.23 16.16
CA LYS A 75 7.15 11.65 16.07
C LYS A 75 8.43 11.98 16.84
N SER A 76 8.57 11.47 18.06
CA SER A 76 9.78 11.64 18.87
C SER A 76 11.00 11.00 18.21
N LEU A 77 10.85 9.79 17.64
CA LEU A 77 11.90 9.10 16.92
C LEU A 77 12.38 9.91 15.71
N ILE A 78 11.45 10.37 14.87
CA ILE A 78 11.77 11.18 13.69
C ILE A 78 12.47 12.48 14.10
N TYR A 79 11.97 13.17 15.14
CA TYR A 79 12.57 14.39 15.64
C TYR A 79 14.00 14.16 16.16
N ASN A 80 14.19 13.12 16.98
CA ASN A 80 15.50 12.81 17.57
C ASN A 80 16.51 12.41 16.49
N GLU A 81 16.09 11.62 15.50
CA GLU A 81 16.99 11.17 14.43
C GLU A 81 17.45 12.34 13.55
N ILE A 82 16.55 13.24 13.17
CA ILE A 82 16.90 14.43 12.36
C ILE A 82 17.91 15.35 13.08
N HIS A 83 17.89 15.38 14.42
CA HIS A 83 18.77 16.22 15.24
C HIS A 83 19.96 15.43 15.82
N SER A 84 20.14 14.18 15.45
CA SER A 84 21.27 13.35 15.91
C SER A 84 22.53 13.71 15.14
N ILE A 85 23.69 13.56 15.82
CA ILE A 85 25.01 13.68 15.17
C ILE A 85 25.26 12.52 14.20
N ASP A 86 24.75 11.34 14.53
CA ASP A 86 24.83 10.12 13.71
C ASP A 86 23.48 9.82 13.05
N THR A 87 23.05 10.73 12.17
CA THR A 87 21.76 10.64 11.47
C THR A 87 21.82 9.61 10.35
N SER A 88 20.90 8.65 10.34
CA SER A 88 20.68 7.73 9.24
C SER A 88 19.40 8.11 8.48
N ILE A 89 19.54 9.05 7.54
CA ILE A 89 18.42 9.54 6.74
C ILE A 89 17.81 8.40 5.92
N GLU A 90 18.63 7.51 5.38
CA GLU A 90 18.17 6.39 4.56
C GLU A 90 17.36 5.38 5.38
N ALA A 91 17.74 5.10 6.61
CA ALA A 91 16.94 4.25 7.50
C ALA A 91 15.61 4.94 7.88
N LEU A 92 15.65 6.26 8.12
CA LEU A 92 14.45 7.04 8.43
C LEU A 92 13.47 7.09 7.26
N ASP A 93 13.97 7.23 6.05
CA ASP A 93 13.14 7.25 4.85
C ASP A 93 12.52 5.89 4.57
N LEU A 94 13.27 4.80 4.76
CA LEU A 94 12.73 3.44 4.68
C LEU A 94 11.66 3.19 5.76
N LEU A 95 11.88 3.65 6.99
CA LEU A 95 10.86 3.59 8.04
C LEU A 95 9.59 4.33 7.62
N LYS A 96 9.69 5.53 7.04
CA LYS A 96 8.53 6.29 6.55
C LYS A 96 7.76 5.54 5.46
N LEU A 97 8.46 4.86 4.54
CA LEU A 97 7.83 4.02 3.52
C LEU A 97 7.07 2.86 4.15
N ILE A 98 7.68 2.14 5.08
CA ILE A 98 7.05 1.01 5.80
C ILE A 98 5.81 1.48 6.56
N VAL A 99 5.89 2.60 7.29
CA VAL A 99 4.75 3.16 8.04
C VAL A 99 3.63 3.60 7.11
N SER A 100 3.93 4.28 6.01
CA SER A 100 2.94 4.72 5.02
C SER A 100 2.23 3.56 4.35
N ASN A 101 2.98 2.52 3.97
CA ASN A 101 2.41 1.30 3.43
C ASN A 101 1.49 0.61 4.45
N SER A 102 1.92 0.54 5.71
CA SER A 102 1.13 -0.03 6.80
C SER A 102 -0.20 0.73 6.99
N GLU A 103 -0.19 2.05 7.03
CA GLU A 103 -1.40 2.89 7.11
C GLU A 103 -2.34 2.60 5.93
N THR A 104 -1.81 2.52 4.72
CA THR A 104 -2.57 2.19 3.51
C THR A 104 -3.18 0.79 3.60
N MET A 105 -2.41 -0.20 4.06
CA MET A 105 -2.87 -1.59 4.22
C MET A 105 -4.03 -1.70 5.21
N PHE A 106 -4.01 -0.94 6.30
CA PHE A 106 -5.11 -0.94 7.30
C PHE A 106 -6.36 -0.23 6.79
N THR A 107 -6.22 0.82 5.97
CA THR A 107 -7.34 1.67 5.54
C THR A 107 -7.93 1.23 4.21
N ARG A 108 -7.11 0.94 3.21
CA ARG A 108 -7.51 0.65 1.83
C ARG A 108 -7.21 -0.78 1.38
N GLY A 109 -6.36 -1.50 2.11
CA GLY A 109 -5.77 -2.77 1.70
C GLY A 109 -4.38 -2.59 1.09
N MET A 110 -3.76 -3.70 0.71
CA MET A 110 -2.40 -3.70 0.16
C MET A 110 -2.35 -2.91 -1.15
N ASN A 111 -1.40 -1.98 -1.23
CA ASN A 111 -1.11 -1.18 -2.42
C ASN A 111 0.25 -1.61 -2.99
N LEU A 112 0.24 -2.21 -4.16
CA LEU A 112 1.47 -2.68 -4.81
C LEU A 112 2.42 -1.54 -5.17
N GLY A 113 1.90 -0.37 -5.54
CA GLY A 113 2.73 0.80 -5.85
C GLY A 113 3.60 1.22 -4.66
N GLY A 114 3.05 1.20 -3.45
CA GLY A 114 3.80 1.48 -2.23
C GLY A 114 4.86 0.41 -1.92
N ILE A 115 4.53 -0.86 -2.12
CA ILE A 115 5.50 -1.98 -1.96
C ILE A 115 6.62 -1.87 -2.99
N ILE A 116 6.30 -1.60 -4.26
CA ILE A 116 7.30 -1.41 -5.32
C ILE A 116 8.21 -0.23 -5.01
N THR A 117 7.64 0.91 -4.56
CA THR A 117 8.42 2.08 -4.13
C THR A 117 9.43 1.72 -3.03
N MET A 118 9.03 0.90 -2.07
CA MET A 118 9.94 0.40 -1.03
C MET A 118 11.02 -0.51 -1.63
N GLY A 119 10.67 -1.40 -2.56
CA GLY A 119 11.64 -2.26 -3.25
C GLY A 119 12.64 -1.47 -4.10
N GLU A 120 12.18 -0.47 -4.86
CA GLU A 120 13.07 0.44 -5.61
C GLU A 120 14.02 1.20 -4.67
N TYR A 121 13.52 1.63 -3.52
CA TYR A 121 14.34 2.28 -2.51
C TYR A 121 15.44 1.34 -1.97
N LEU A 122 15.10 0.11 -1.65
CA LEU A 122 16.06 -0.89 -1.19
C LEU A 122 17.14 -1.17 -2.23
N ARG A 123 16.79 -1.35 -3.50
CA ARG A 123 17.77 -1.57 -4.59
C ARG A 123 18.66 -0.37 -4.87
N THR A 124 18.16 0.84 -4.69
CA THR A 124 18.92 2.07 -5.02
C THR A 124 19.70 2.64 -3.84
N ARG A 125 19.22 2.44 -2.62
CA ARG A 125 19.76 3.04 -1.40
C ARG A 125 19.96 2.07 -0.23
N GLY A 126 19.60 0.81 -0.39
CA GLY A 126 19.67 -0.19 0.69
C GLY A 126 21.06 -0.34 1.31
N ASN A 127 22.11 -0.18 0.50
CA ASN A 127 23.50 -0.23 0.96
C ASN A 127 23.90 0.91 1.94
N LYS A 128 23.07 1.96 2.06
CA LYS A 128 23.27 3.08 2.98
C LYS A 128 22.33 3.04 4.19
N VAL A 129 21.41 2.09 4.21
CA VAL A 129 20.45 1.95 5.29
C VAL A 129 21.13 1.30 6.51
N ASP A 130 21.02 1.95 7.65
CA ASP A 130 21.33 1.34 8.94
C ASP A 130 20.15 0.43 9.36
N PHE A 131 20.27 -0.84 9.01
CA PHE A 131 19.25 -1.84 9.34
C PHE A 131 19.15 -2.13 10.82
N VAL A 132 20.22 -1.95 11.61
CA VAL A 132 20.19 -2.13 13.06
C VAL A 132 19.33 -1.04 13.71
N LYS A 133 19.52 0.21 13.31
CA LYS A 133 18.64 1.31 13.75
C LYS A 133 17.19 1.09 13.31
N LEU A 134 16.99 0.72 12.04
CA LEU A 134 15.65 0.44 11.52
C LEU A 134 14.92 -0.64 12.31
N GLU A 135 15.58 -1.75 12.61
CA GLU A 135 15.01 -2.85 13.39
C GLU A 135 14.61 -2.39 14.80
N ASN A 136 15.49 -1.65 15.49
CA ASN A 136 15.20 -1.07 16.80
C ASN A 136 13.96 -0.14 16.77
N TRP A 137 13.82 0.66 15.71
CA TRP A 137 12.66 1.55 15.53
C TRP A 137 11.39 0.77 15.26
N LEU A 138 11.46 -0.25 14.39
CA LEU A 138 10.32 -1.13 14.10
C LEU A 138 9.84 -1.87 15.34
N ASN A 139 10.77 -2.37 16.17
CA ASN A 139 10.45 -2.99 17.45
C ASN A 139 9.78 -2.00 18.42
N THR A 140 10.33 -0.78 18.55
CA THR A 140 9.76 0.27 19.40
C THR A 140 8.34 0.67 18.98
N LEU A 141 8.08 0.66 17.67
CA LEU A 141 6.79 0.98 17.07
C LEU A 141 5.87 -0.25 16.94
N GLN A 142 6.33 -1.44 17.29
CA GLN A 142 5.62 -2.71 17.15
C GLN A 142 5.15 -3.00 15.72
N LEU A 143 6.00 -2.66 14.76
CA LEU A 143 5.76 -2.83 13.32
C LEU A 143 6.67 -3.88 12.67
N SER A 144 7.52 -4.59 13.42
CA SER A 144 8.48 -5.55 12.88
C SER A 144 7.80 -6.61 11.99
N ALA A 145 6.76 -7.27 12.50
CA ALA A 145 6.03 -8.28 11.71
C ALA A 145 5.32 -7.67 10.49
N MET A 146 4.93 -6.39 10.55
CA MET A 146 4.33 -5.70 9.40
C MET A 146 5.38 -5.33 8.34
N ALA A 147 6.57 -4.95 8.76
CA ALA A 147 7.72 -4.75 7.86
C ALA A 147 8.14 -6.08 7.21
N GLU A 148 8.24 -7.15 7.98
CA GLU A 148 8.50 -8.50 7.45
C GLU A 148 7.45 -8.94 6.43
N LEU A 149 6.15 -8.69 6.66
CA LEU A 149 5.11 -8.97 5.68
C LEU A 149 5.34 -8.21 4.37
N GLN A 150 5.66 -6.92 4.43
CA GLN A 150 5.95 -6.10 3.25
C GLN A 150 7.18 -6.62 2.49
N GLY A 151 8.25 -6.98 3.20
CA GLY A 151 9.44 -7.60 2.62
C GLY A 151 9.13 -8.97 2.00
N ASN A 152 8.35 -9.80 2.66
CA ASN A 152 7.91 -11.09 2.11
C ASN A 152 7.08 -10.94 0.83
N VAL A 153 6.34 -9.84 0.66
CA VAL A 153 5.66 -9.53 -0.62
C VAL A 153 6.68 -9.20 -1.70
N LEU A 154 7.74 -8.45 -1.39
CA LEU A 154 8.83 -8.19 -2.35
C LEU A 154 9.49 -9.50 -2.81
N ILE A 155 9.78 -10.41 -1.91
CA ILE A 155 10.37 -11.71 -2.23
C ILE A 155 9.39 -12.56 -3.06
N SER A 156 8.18 -12.78 -2.58
CA SER A 156 7.26 -13.77 -3.14
C SER A 156 6.54 -13.30 -4.42
N VAL A 157 6.43 -11.99 -4.65
CA VAL A 157 5.69 -11.41 -5.79
C VAL A 157 6.62 -10.74 -6.80
N PHE A 158 7.67 -10.07 -6.31
CA PHE A 158 8.56 -9.27 -7.15
C PHE A 158 9.96 -9.89 -7.35
N GLY A 159 10.21 -11.07 -6.79
CA GLY A 159 11.46 -11.83 -7.00
C GLY A 159 12.69 -11.12 -6.42
N PHE A 160 12.54 -10.50 -5.26
CA PHE A 160 13.70 -10.01 -4.49
C PHE A 160 14.37 -11.20 -3.80
N ASP A 161 15.70 -11.15 -3.71
CA ASP A 161 16.46 -12.09 -2.91
C ASP A 161 16.35 -11.72 -1.41
N GLU A 162 16.49 -12.72 -0.54
CA GLU A 162 16.42 -12.51 0.92
C GLU A 162 17.51 -11.53 1.39
N ASP A 163 18.68 -11.55 0.75
CA ASP A 163 19.82 -10.68 1.05
C ASP A 163 19.52 -9.19 0.77
N GLU A 164 18.59 -8.91 -0.18
CA GLU A 164 18.17 -7.54 -0.49
C GLU A 164 17.30 -6.93 0.61
N ILE A 165 16.76 -7.76 1.53
CA ILE A 165 15.78 -7.35 2.55
C ILE A 165 16.18 -7.87 3.94
N PRO A 166 17.23 -7.32 4.57
CA PRO A 166 17.82 -7.87 5.82
C PRO A 166 16.87 -7.90 7.02
N PHE A 167 15.79 -7.12 7.01
CA PHE A 167 14.78 -7.10 8.09
C PHE A 167 13.72 -8.21 7.96
N VAL A 168 13.79 -9.05 6.95
CA VAL A 168 12.96 -10.25 6.83
C VAL A 168 13.72 -11.42 7.41
N THR A 169 13.29 -11.88 8.59
CA THR A 169 13.94 -12.99 9.28
C THR A 169 13.27 -14.33 8.99
N LYS A 170 12.01 -14.30 8.52
CA LYS A 170 11.22 -15.52 8.23
C LYS A 170 10.38 -15.32 6.98
N THR A 171 10.43 -16.32 6.10
CA THR A 171 9.53 -16.40 4.95
C THR A 171 8.09 -16.65 5.40
N ASP A 172 7.17 -15.77 5.03
CA ASP A 172 5.74 -15.95 5.29
C ASP A 172 5.02 -16.54 4.06
N PRO A 173 4.62 -17.81 4.10
CA PRO A 173 3.92 -18.45 2.98
C PRO A 173 2.56 -17.83 2.67
N ASN A 174 2.02 -17.02 3.58
CA ASN A 174 0.76 -16.33 3.40
C ASN A 174 0.89 -14.99 2.66
N ALA A 175 2.09 -14.43 2.53
CA ALA A 175 2.30 -13.11 1.91
C ALA A 175 1.71 -13.05 0.50
N TYR A 176 2.00 -14.02 -0.37
CA TYR A 176 1.44 -14.11 -1.71
C TYR A 176 -0.10 -14.20 -1.72
N ARG A 177 -0.66 -15.07 -0.88
CA ARG A 177 -2.12 -15.25 -0.78
C ARG A 177 -2.83 -14.00 -0.24
N LEU A 178 -2.22 -13.31 0.73
CA LEU A 178 -2.72 -12.04 1.25
C LEU A 178 -2.71 -10.95 0.17
N THR A 179 -1.65 -10.90 -0.63
CA THR A 179 -1.54 -9.97 -1.77
C THR A 179 -2.65 -10.20 -2.77
N LEU A 180 -2.84 -11.42 -3.25
CA LEU A 180 -3.92 -11.75 -4.20
C LEU A 180 -5.32 -11.42 -3.64
N ARG A 181 -5.58 -11.73 -2.38
CA ARG A 181 -6.84 -11.38 -1.71
C ARG A 181 -7.05 -9.87 -1.66
N SER A 182 -6.03 -9.14 -1.26
CA SER A 182 -6.12 -7.69 -1.12
C SER A 182 -6.40 -7.00 -2.46
N ILE A 183 -5.73 -7.44 -3.54
CA ILE A 183 -5.97 -6.95 -4.90
C ILE A 183 -7.41 -7.25 -5.35
N SER A 184 -7.87 -8.48 -5.12
CA SER A 184 -9.23 -8.90 -5.52
C SER A 184 -10.32 -8.12 -4.78
N ASP A 185 -10.13 -7.83 -3.50
CA ASP A 185 -11.10 -7.08 -2.71
C ASP A 185 -11.09 -5.59 -3.08
N LEU A 186 -9.93 -5.01 -3.32
CA LEU A 186 -9.83 -3.62 -3.79
C LEU A 186 -10.54 -3.44 -5.14
N ALA A 187 -10.40 -4.40 -6.05
CA ALA A 187 -11.11 -4.40 -7.32
C ALA A 187 -12.63 -4.48 -7.18
N ARG A 188 -13.12 -5.24 -6.19
CA ARG A 188 -14.56 -5.29 -5.88
C ARG A 188 -15.05 -3.98 -5.29
N ASP A 189 -14.31 -3.41 -4.36
CA ASP A 189 -14.66 -2.17 -3.69
C ASP A 189 -14.74 -1.02 -4.69
N THR A 190 -13.77 -0.92 -5.60
CA THR A 190 -13.77 0.10 -6.67
C THR A 190 -14.95 -0.07 -7.64
N ALA A 191 -15.30 -1.32 -7.98
CA ALA A 191 -16.47 -1.59 -8.85
C ALA A 191 -17.78 -1.20 -8.17
N HIS A 192 -17.92 -1.44 -6.85
CA HIS A 192 -19.11 -1.01 -6.10
C HIS A 192 -19.22 0.52 -6.01
N GLU A 193 -18.13 1.23 -5.76
CA GLU A 193 -18.12 2.70 -5.71
C GLU A 193 -18.53 3.32 -7.06
N TRP A 194 -18.18 2.68 -8.16
CA TRP A 194 -18.54 3.13 -9.50
C TRP A 194 -20.03 2.97 -9.81
N HIS A 195 -20.63 1.85 -9.43
CA HIS A 195 -22.08 1.64 -9.59
C HIS A 195 -22.91 2.63 -8.76
N PHE A 196 -22.44 3.02 -7.58
CA PHE A 196 -23.14 4.00 -6.74
C PHE A 196 -23.03 5.44 -7.26
N LYS A 197 -21.92 5.82 -7.91
CA LYS A 197 -21.79 7.15 -8.54
C LYS A 197 -22.72 7.37 -9.74
N GLN A 198 -23.14 6.31 -10.42
CA GLN A 198 -24.11 6.40 -11.52
C GLN A 198 -25.56 6.59 -11.05
N ASN A 199 -25.88 6.24 -9.83
CA ASN A 199 -27.20 6.44 -9.23
C ASN A 199 -27.22 7.69 -8.33
N ALA A 200 -26.99 8.87 -8.91
CA ALA A 200 -26.95 10.16 -8.20
C ALA A 200 -28.35 10.67 -7.74
N ALA A 201 -29.21 9.78 -7.29
CA ALA A 201 -30.44 10.12 -6.58
C ALA A 201 -30.27 9.70 -5.12
N GLY A 202 -29.81 10.64 -4.28
CA GLY A 202 -30.06 10.75 -2.83
C GLY A 202 -30.14 9.47 -2.01
N PHE A 203 -29.14 8.59 -1.98
CA PHE A 203 -29.14 7.42 -1.10
C PHE A 203 -28.06 7.52 -0.04
N VAL A 204 -28.51 7.46 1.22
CA VAL A 204 -27.74 7.23 2.42
C VAL A 204 -26.81 6.01 2.19
N GLN A 205 -25.53 6.21 2.18
CA GLN A 205 -24.54 5.14 2.13
C GLN A 205 -24.81 4.20 3.29
N ASN A 206 -25.07 2.93 3.00
CA ASN A 206 -25.36 1.94 4.02
C ASN A 206 -24.10 1.72 4.88
N ASN A 207 -23.97 2.46 5.99
CA ASN A 207 -22.84 2.48 6.92
C ASN A 207 -22.41 1.08 7.37
N ASN A 208 -23.34 0.12 7.42
CA ASN A 208 -23.07 -1.27 7.79
C ASN A 208 -22.14 -1.99 6.81
N THR A 209 -22.24 -1.77 5.51
CA THR A 209 -21.37 -2.43 4.52
C THR A 209 -19.95 -1.88 4.56
N VAL A 210 -19.81 -0.57 4.78
CA VAL A 210 -18.49 0.08 4.94
C VAL A 210 -17.82 -0.40 6.22
N LEU A 211 -18.57 -0.48 7.33
CA LEU A 211 -18.07 -0.97 8.61
C LEU A 211 -17.62 -2.43 8.51
N GLN A 212 -18.43 -3.32 7.94
CA GLN A 212 -18.07 -4.73 7.75
C GLN A 212 -16.82 -4.89 6.88
N ARG A 213 -16.65 -4.06 5.87
CA ARG A 213 -15.48 -4.04 4.99
C ARG A 213 -14.22 -3.66 5.77
N ASN A 214 -14.30 -2.59 6.56
CA ASN A 214 -13.21 -2.13 7.40
C ASN A 214 -12.82 -3.16 8.46
N VAL A 215 -13.79 -3.81 9.09
CA VAL A 215 -13.56 -4.91 10.04
C VAL A 215 -12.81 -6.07 9.39
N ARG A 216 -13.28 -6.54 8.22
CA ARG A 216 -12.62 -7.65 7.51
C ARG A 216 -11.18 -7.29 7.10
N ARG A 217 -10.92 -6.05 6.69
CA ARG A 217 -9.56 -5.59 6.36
C ARG A 217 -8.68 -5.57 7.60
N SER A 218 -9.16 -4.98 8.68
CA SER A 218 -8.42 -4.91 9.93
C SER A 218 -8.06 -6.29 10.46
N LEU A 219 -9.00 -7.24 10.45
CA LEU A 219 -8.76 -8.60 10.92
C LEU A 219 -7.67 -9.36 10.15
N ARG A 220 -7.41 -9.01 8.88
CA ARG A 220 -6.34 -9.65 8.10
C ARG A 220 -4.95 -9.33 8.61
N TYR A 221 -4.77 -8.11 9.10
CA TYR A 221 -3.48 -7.60 9.52
C TYR A 221 -3.26 -7.62 11.03
N VAL A 222 -4.28 -8.07 11.80
CA VAL A 222 -4.22 -8.14 13.27
C VAL A 222 -3.02 -8.95 13.76
N ARG A 223 -2.66 -10.00 13.03
CA ARG A 223 -1.50 -10.84 13.35
C ARG A 223 -0.16 -10.09 13.21
N TYR A 224 -0.09 -9.14 12.28
CA TYR A 224 1.15 -8.43 11.94
C TYR A 224 1.31 -7.11 12.69
N ALA A 225 0.21 -6.45 13.05
CA ALA A 225 0.23 -5.22 13.83
C ALA A 225 -1.04 -5.10 14.71
N PRO A 226 -1.15 -5.89 15.79
CA PRO A 226 -2.36 -5.98 16.59
C PRO A 226 -2.79 -4.63 17.18
N ILE A 227 -1.85 -3.85 17.72
CA ILE A 227 -2.15 -2.54 18.34
C ILE A 227 -2.63 -1.53 17.31
N GLU A 228 -1.94 -1.41 16.19
CA GLU A 228 -2.31 -0.48 15.12
C GLU A 228 -3.64 -0.86 14.47
N THR A 229 -3.84 -2.15 14.22
CA THR A 229 -5.06 -2.66 13.62
C THR A 229 -6.28 -2.41 14.49
N THR A 230 -6.19 -2.68 15.79
CA THR A 230 -7.27 -2.42 16.75
C THR A 230 -7.51 -0.92 16.92
N SER A 231 -6.46 -0.11 17.03
CA SER A 231 -6.57 1.34 17.14
C SER A 231 -7.20 1.97 15.89
N ASN A 232 -6.83 1.50 14.70
CA ASN A 232 -7.42 1.94 13.44
C ASN A 232 -8.91 1.57 13.37
N PHE A 233 -9.26 0.37 13.80
CA PHE A 233 -10.65 -0.07 13.87
C PHE A 233 -11.49 0.83 14.79
N PHE A 234 -11.03 1.07 16.01
CA PHE A 234 -11.75 1.93 16.95
C PHE A 234 -11.90 3.36 16.47
N ARG A 235 -10.86 3.94 15.87
CA ARG A 235 -10.92 5.28 15.30
C ARG A 235 -11.96 5.39 14.18
N ASN A 236 -12.00 4.42 13.28
CA ASN A 236 -12.97 4.38 12.20
C ASN A 236 -14.39 4.11 12.71
N PHE A 237 -14.54 3.30 13.74
CA PHE A 237 -15.83 3.02 14.37
C PHE A 237 -16.41 4.27 15.04
N VAL A 238 -15.62 4.98 15.85
CA VAL A 238 -16.04 6.25 16.49
C VAL A 238 -16.43 7.28 15.43
N ARG A 239 -15.64 7.42 14.37
CA ARG A 239 -15.97 8.32 13.27
C ARG A 239 -17.28 7.95 12.59
N SER A 240 -17.53 6.67 12.35
CA SER A 240 -18.79 6.19 11.76
C SER A 240 -20.00 6.45 12.67
N LEU A 241 -19.83 6.44 13.98
CA LEU A 241 -20.90 6.80 14.93
C LEU A 241 -21.19 8.31 14.91
N SER A 242 -20.16 9.16 14.87
CA SER A 242 -20.34 10.61 14.83
C SER A 242 -21.00 11.12 13.52
N GLU A 243 -20.85 10.38 12.42
CA GLU A 243 -21.50 10.69 11.14
C GLU A 243 -22.99 10.23 11.09
N ILE A 244 -23.49 9.51 12.10
CA ILE A 244 -24.88 9.09 12.20
C ILE A 244 -25.72 10.10 13.01
N GLU A 245 -25.07 10.91 13.85
CA GLU A 245 -25.74 11.89 14.72
C GLU A 245 -25.98 13.26 14.05
N GLU A 246 -25.49 13.48 12.83
CA GLU A 246 -25.79 14.66 11.98
C GLU A 246 -26.87 14.29 10.91
#